data_4a3cd1f77fd68d2be5bdf64fc62a6195
#
_entry.id   4a3cd1f77fd68d2be5bdf64fc62a6195
#
_cell.length_a   1.000
_cell.length_b   1.000
_cell.length_c   1.000
_cell.angle_alpha   90.00
_cell.angle_beta   90.00
_cell.angle_gamma   90.00
#
_symmetry.space_group_name_H-M   'P 1'
#
loop_
_entity.id
_entity.type
_entity.pdbx_description
1 polymer ?
#
loop_
_entity_poly.entity_id
_entity_poly.type
_entity_poly.pdbx_seq_one_letter_code
_entity_poly.pdbx_strand_id
1 'polypeptide(L)'
;RPMRDMAWTPEGASITIVGQSAPLQTWPKNLNMIAINSVSTAPEGVTATVIDVGAGAESDFAAVDVKGKIVLAEGNARSIFVRAMQKGAAGVLAAQKLPEYNQQSKNVTSIQFTGIARDTLTPGWLLFVSRSSRDALKSALARGPVSVQVTVRTLFETRPERTLVAEIRGASKPTERFMYSAHVQEPGANDNATGVGTLAEMARVAAQMVKAGTANPQRTVTFLWGDEIRSTDRYLKEDSTRRTGVKWGMSLDMVGENTAKTGGTFLIEKMPDPSAVWVRGADKHSEWGGRPLAEKDIRPHWFNDFVRQRCLDRAAQTGWVVKANPFEGGSDHTPFLNAQIPAVLLWHFTDQHYHTDLDRIDMVSAASLGNVGSCALTTGLLLADGSRPVVLAALEELTRAAEKELATQKALGRDTLSRGGNAETERHIIDVWRDFYLGAIARIPEIAVGPVDV
;
A
#
# COMPACT_ATOMS: atom_id res chain seq x y z
N ARG A 1 -11.54 -2.89 -20.15
CA ARG A 1 -10.41 -3.09 -21.08
C ARG A 1 -9.91 -4.52 -20.98
N PRO A 2 -9.46 -5.20 -22.07
CA PRO A 2 -8.85 -6.51 -21.93
C PRO A 2 -7.61 -6.39 -21.02
N MET A 3 -7.44 -7.35 -20.12
CA MET A 3 -6.20 -7.46 -19.35
C MET A 3 -5.03 -7.70 -20.31
N ARG A 4 -3.86 -7.23 -19.93
CA ARG A 4 -2.62 -7.47 -20.68
C ARG A 4 -2.26 -8.96 -20.67
N ASP A 5 -2.53 -9.59 -19.52
CA ASP A 5 -2.33 -11.00 -19.24
C ASP A 5 -3.67 -11.67 -18.89
N MET A 6 -3.70 -12.99 -18.88
CA MET A 6 -4.89 -13.71 -18.40
C MET A 6 -5.05 -13.47 -16.89
N ALA A 7 -6.29 -13.33 -16.44
CA ALA A 7 -6.61 -13.36 -15.03
C ALA A 7 -6.27 -14.74 -14.46
N TRP A 8 -5.69 -14.75 -13.27
CA TRP A 8 -5.35 -15.95 -12.51
C TRP A 8 -6.18 -16.00 -11.23
N THR A 9 -6.75 -17.18 -10.93
CA THR A 9 -7.58 -17.39 -9.75
C THR A 9 -7.14 -18.67 -9.04
N PRO A 10 -6.79 -18.64 -7.74
CA PRO A 10 -6.56 -19.84 -6.96
C PRO A 10 -7.90 -20.51 -6.62
N GLU A 11 -7.95 -21.83 -6.69
CA GLU A 11 -9.15 -22.62 -6.38
C GLU A 11 -8.91 -23.66 -5.29
N GLY A 12 -7.66 -24.03 -5.04
CA GLY A 12 -7.32 -24.99 -4.01
C GLY A 12 -5.87 -25.43 -4.04
N ALA A 13 -5.35 -25.80 -2.88
CA ALA A 13 -4.05 -26.48 -2.74
C ALA A 13 -3.95 -27.26 -1.44
N SER A 14 -3.16 -28.33 -1.45
CA SER A 14 -2.78 -29.06 -0.24
C SER A 14 -1.36 -29.59 -0.37
N ILE A 15 -0.70 -29.73 0.79
CA ILE A 15 0.58 -30.42 0.93
C ILE A 15 0.39 -31.45 2.05
N THR A 16 0.63 -32.73 1.76
CA THR A 16 0.54 -33.82 2.74
C THR A 16 1.82 -34.63 2.70
N ILE A 17 2.46 -34.87 3.84
CA ILE A 17 3.58 -35.81 3.94
C ILE A 17 3.03 -37.21 3.80
N VAL A 18 3.58 -38.00 2.87
CA VAL A 18 3.13 -39.38 2.65
C VAL A 18 3.22 -40.19 3.94
N GLY A 19 2.14 -40.88 4.28
CA GLY A 19 2.02 -41.61 5.52
C GLY A 19 1.41 -40.83 6.70
N GLN A 20 1.15 -39.51 6.52
CA GLN A 20 0.39 -38.71 7.48
C GLN A 20 -1.07 -38.58 7.06
N SER A 21 -1.99 -38.61 8.04
CA SER A 21 -3.43 -38.48 7.79
C SER A 21 -3.92 -37.08 7.62
N ALA A 22 -3.21 -36.07 8.18
CA ALA A 22 -3.55 -34.68 8.08
C ALA A 22 -2.61 -33.94 7.12
N PRO A 23 -3.14 -33.01 6.32
CA PRO A 23 -2.28 -32.16 5.48
C PRO A 23 -1.42 -31.24 6.34
N LEU A 24 -0.18 -31.06 5.89
CA LEU A 24 0.77 -30.10 6.48
C LEU A 24 0.30 -28.67 6.30
N GLN A 25 -0.29 -28.36 5.14
CA GLN A 25 -0.76 -27.03 4.79
C GLN A 25 -1.87 -27.12 3.74
N THR A 26 -2.87 -26.24 3.82
CA THR A 26 -4.02 -26.22 2.90
C THR A 26 -4.48 -24.82 2.57
N TRP A 27 -4.96 -24.62 1.34
CA TRP A 27 -5.78 -23.48 0.97
C TRP A 27 -7.28 -23.83 1.19
N PRO A 28 -8.14 -22.97 1.76
CA PRO A 28 -7.91 -21.54 2.03
C PRO A 28 -7.39 -21.22 3.45
N LYS A 29 -6.97 -22.20 4.24
CA LYS A 29 -6.42 -21.92 5.58
C LYS A 29 -5.20 -21.01 5.50
N ASN A 30 -4.32 -21.25 4.52
CA ASN A 30 -3.20 -20.37 4.16
C ASN A 30 -3.47 -19.75 2.79
N LEU A 31 -4.09 -18.58 2.76
CA LEU A 31 -4.57 -17.95 1.49
C LEU A 31 -3.44 -17.65 0.51
N ASN A 32 -2.27 -17.30 1.00
CA ASN A 32 -1.14 -16.88 0.16
C ASN A 32 -0.21 -18.05 -0.22
N MET A 33 -0.60 -19.30 0.09
CA MET A 33 0.29 -20.44 -0.17
C MET A 33 0.50 -20.74 -1.66
N ILE A 34 -0.41 -20.34 -2.55
CA ILE A 34 -0.26 -20.59 -3.99
C ILE A 34 0.39 -19.35 -4.63
N ALA A 35 1.58 -19.50 -5.18
CA ALA A 35 2.21 -18.39 -5.90
C ALA A 35 1.36 -18.00 -7.10
N ILE A 36 1.15 -16.69 -7.29
CA ILE A 36 0.41 -16.15 -8.45
C ILE A 36 1.06 -16.66 -9.73
N ASN A 37 0.26 -17.06 -10.71
CA ASN A 37 0.64 -17.70 -11.96
C ASN A 37 1.08 -19.18 -11.85
N SER A 38 0.98 -19.83 -10.71
CA SER A 38 1.11 -21.30 -10.64
C SER A 38 0.03 -21.98 -11.46
N VAL A 39 0.38 -23.07 -12.15
CA VAL A 39 -0.59 -23.90 -12.87
C VAL A 39 -1.12 -25.02 -11.99
N SER A 40 -2.25 -25.60 -12.36
CA SER A 40 -2.82 -26.77 -11.69
C SER A 40 -1.93 -28.01 -11.85
N THR A 41 -1.92 -28.86 -10.83
CA THR A 41 -1.46 -30.26 -10.98
C THR A 41 -2.48 -31.10 -11.74
N ALA A 42 -2.15 -32.35 -12.07
CA ALA A 42 -3.14 -33.33 -12.43
C ALA A 42 -4.19 -33.49 -11.31
N PRO A 43 -5.42 -33.96 -11.60
CA PRO A 43 -6.49 -34.08 -10.60
C PRO A 43 -6.12 -34.89 -9.35
N GLU A 44 -5.34 -35.94 -9.53
CA GLU A 44 -4.79 -36.81 -8.48
C GLU A 44 -3.66 -36.15 -7.67
N GLY A 45 -3.15 -35.04 -8.15
CA GLY A 45 -1.98 -34.35 -7.59
C GLY A 45 -0.65 -34.93 -8.06
N VAL A 46 0.42 -34.49 -7.40
CA VAL A 46 1.80 -34.94 -7.64
C VAL A 46 2.33 -35.53 -6.34
N THR A 47 2.77 -36.80 -6.40
CA THR A 47 3.51 -37.42 -5.29
C THR A 47 4.96 -37.61 -5.68
N ALA A 48 5.87 -36.96 -4.96
CA ALA A 48 7.30 -37.02 -5.26
C ALA A 48 8.15 -36.81 -4.00
N THR A 49 9.41 -37.29 -4.07
CA THR A 49 10.41 -37.06 -3.03
C THR A 49 10.80 -35.59 -2.93
N VAL A 50 10.90 -35.06 -1.72
CA VAL A 50 11.36 -33.69 -1.46
C VAL A 50 12.88 -33.66 -1.39
N ILE A 51 13.48 -32.69 -2.07
CA ILE A 51 14.91 -32.38 -2.00
C ILE A 51 15.07 -30.95 -1.48
N ASP A 52 15.75 -30.80 -0.34
CA ASP A 52 16.14 -29.49 0.20
C ASP A 52 17.40 -28.99 -0.52
N VAL A 53 17.27 -27.84 -1.20
CA VAL A 53 18.37 -27.15 -1.90
C VAL A 53 18.78 -25.87 -1.17
N GLY A 54 18.50 -25.78 0.12
CA GLY A 54 18.96 -24.67 0.97
C GLY A 54 18.48 -23.31 0.49
N ALA A 55 19.41 -22.39 0.18
CA ALA A 55 19.08 -21.06 -0.30
C ALA A 55 18.59 -21.01 -1.76
N GLY A 56 18.71 -22.13 -2.50
CA GLY A 56 18.31 -22.19 -3.91
C GLY A 56 19.24 -21.39 -4.84
N ALA A 57 20.49 -21.18 -4.46
CA ALA A 57 21.51 -20.62 -5.33
C ALA A 57 21.86 -21.62 -6.46
N GLU A 58 22.50 -21.16 -7.50
CA GLU A 58 22.87 -22.03 -8.63
C GLU A 58 23.81 -23.17 -8.19
N SER A 59 24.76 -22.88 -7.29
CA SER A 59 25.64 -23.87 -6.65
C SER A 59 24.87 -24.97 -5.91
N ASP A 60 23.77 -24.61 -5.25
CA ASP A 60 22.96 -25.57 -4.49
C ASP A 60 22.27 -26.57 -5.42
N PHE A 61 21.85 -26.12 -6.61
CA PHE A 61 21.28 -26.97 -7.65
C PHE A 61 22.34 -27.78 -8.44
N ALA A 62 23.60 -27.37 -8.42
CA ALA A 62 24.66 -28.12 -9.11
C ALA A 62 25.01 -29.44 -8.43
N ALA A 63 24.83 -29.52 -7.11
CA ALA A 63 25.20 -30.65 -6.27
C ALA A 63 24.14 -31.75 -6.19
N VAL A 64 22.89 -31.49 -6.70
CA VAL A 64 21.75 -32.38 -6.51
C VAL A 64 20.94 -32.62 -7.79
N ASP A 65 20.49 -33.86 -7.97
CA ASP A 65 19.51 -34.18 -9.03
C ASP A 65 18.10 -33.88 -8.52
N VAL A 66 17.44 -32.91 -9.16
CA VAL A 66 16.05 -32.50 -8.84
C VAL A 66 15.03 -32.99 -9.85
N LYS A 67 15.44 -33.72 -10.88
CA LYS A 67 14.53 -34.20 -11.94
C LYS A 67 13.44 -35.10 -11.37
N GLY A 68 12.17 -34.74 -11.63
CA GLY A 68 11.00 -35.44 -11.12
C GLY A 68 10.76 -35.34 -9.62
N LYS A 69 11.54 -34.53 -8.89
CA LYS A 69 11.41 -34.33 -7.45
C LYS A 69 10.78 -32.99 -7.13
N ILE A 70 10.29 -32.82 -5.91
CA ILE A 70 9.80 -31.54 -5.41
C ILE A 70 10.93 -30.84 -4.67
N VAL A 71 11.25 -29.64 -5.10
CA VAL A 71 12.33 -28.80 -4.52
C VAL A 71 11.77 -28.08 -3.28
N LEU A 72 12.47 -28.19 -2.14
CA LEU A 72 12.30 -27.32 -0.99
C LEU A 72 13.45 -26.32 -0.96
N ALA A 73 13.16 -25.02 -0.84
CA ALA A 73 14.19 -23.99 -0.77
C ALA A 73 13.75 -22.78 0.07
N GLU A 74 14.72 -22.01 0.56
CA GLU A 74 14.51 -20.77 1.33
C GLU A 74 15.28 -19.62 0.70
N GLY A 75 14.64 -18.88 -0.21
CA GLY A 75 15.29 -17.78 -0.94
C GLY A 75 14.35 -17.07 -1.90
N ASN A 76 14.89 -16.44 -2.94
CA ASN A 76 14.09 -15.76 -3.93
C ASN A 76 13.24 -16.74 -4.75
N ALA A 77 11.94 -16.80 -4.47
CA ALA A 77 11.02 -17.75 -5.05
C ALA A 77 11.02 -17.77 -6.59
N ARG A 78 11.11 -16.60 -7.23
CA ARG A 78 11.13 -16.48 -8.70
C ARG A 78 12.37 -17.15 -9.31
N SER A 79 13.54 -16.88 -8.73
CA SER A 79 14.80 -17.47 -9.18
C SER A 79 14.87 -18.98 -8.93
N ILE A 80 14.40 -19.42 -7.74
CA ILE A 80 14.30 -20.83 -7.36
C ILE A 80 13.39 -21.56 -8.35
N PHE A 81 12.21 -21.01 -8.62
CA PHE A 81 11.26 -21.60 -9.54
C PHE A 81 11.84 -21.83 -10.94
N VAL A 82 12.45 -20.80 -11.53
CA VAL A 82 13.06 -20.89 -12.86
C VAL A 82 14.11 -21.98 -12.90
N ARG A 83 15.04 -22.00 -11.94
CA ARG A 83 16.12 -23.01 -11.88
C ARG A 83 15.58 -24.43 -11.70
N ALA A 84 14.62 -24.62 -10.80
CA ALA A 84 14.00 -25.92 -10.54
C ALA A 84 13.31 -26.47 -11.80
N MET A 85 12.50 -25.64 -12.45
CA MET A 85 11.77 -26.07 -13.64
C MET A 85 12.69 -26.37 -14.82
N GLN A 86 13.73 -25.56 -15.06
CA GLN A 86 14.74 -25.82 -16.08
C GLN A 86 15.49 -27.14 -15.87
N LYS A 87 15.62 -27.59 -14.63
CA LYS A 87 16.26 -28.87 -14.26
C LYS A 87 15.24 -30.03 -14.17
N GLY A 88 13.99 -29.81 -14.56
CA GLY A 88 12.94 -30.83 -14.62
C GLY A 88 12.35 -31.24 -13.28
N ALA A 89 12.38 -30.36 -12.27
CA ALA A 89 11.67 -30.58 -11.02
C ALA A 89 10.17 -30.76 -11.25
N ALA A 90 9.51 -31.55 -10.41
CA ALA A 90 8.04 -31.74 -10.44
C ALA A 90 7.26 -30.52 -9.89
N GLY A 91 7.92 -29.66 -9.11
CA GLY A 91 7.39 -28.43 -8.57
C GLY A 91 8.24 -27.90 -7.41
N VAL A 92 7.80 -26.80 -6.81
CA VAL A 92 8.58 -26.07 -5.81
C VAL A 92 7.78 -25.80 -4.54
N LEU A 93 8.38 -26.05 -3.39
CA LEU A 93 7.96 -25.58 -2.07
C LEU A 93 8.96 -24.50 -1.62
N ALA A 94 8.54 -23.26 -1.56
CA ALA A 94 9.42 -22.15 -1.21
C ALA A 94 9.08 -21.62 0.19
N ALA A 95 10.07 -21.57 1.07
CA ALA A 95 9.95 -20.85 2.34
C ALA A 95 10.45 -19.41 2.13
N GLN A 96 9.70 -18.45 2.64
CA GLN A 96 10.04 -17.03 2.55
C GLN A 96 10.79 -16.58 3.80
N LYS A 97 11.80 -15.73 3.62
CA LYS A 97 12.33 -14.89 4.68
C LYS A 97 11.61 -13.57 4.61
N LEU A 98 10.68 -13.34 5.54
CA LEU A 98 9.88 -12.12 5.59
C LEU A 98 10.69 -10.97 6.20
N PRO A 99 10.35 -9.69 5.88
CA PRO A 99 10.88 -8.52 6.56
C PRO A 99 10.70 -8.59 8.08
N GLU A 100 11.55 -7.87 8.81
CA GLU A 100 11.53 -7.90 10.28
C GLU A 100 10.22 -7.41 10.87
N TYR A 101 9.55 -6.45 10.25
CA TYR A 101 8.27 -5.94 10.69
C TYR A 101 7.18 -7.02 10.71
N ASN A 102 7.23 -8.06 9.87
CA ASN A 102 6.29 -9.18 9.91
C ASN A 102 6.48 -10.11 11.11
N GLN A 103 7.53 -9.92 11.91
CA GLN A 103 7.79 -10.68 13.13
C GLN A 103 7.64 -12.20 12.94
N GLN A 104 8.25 -12.76 11.89
CA GLN A 104 8.08 -14.16 11.48
C GLN A 104 8.46 -15.17 12.57
N SER A 105 9.24 -14.78 13.58
CA SER A 105 9.54 -15.61 14.76
C SER A 105 8.32 -15.83 15.66
N LYS A 106 7.36 -14.91 15.65
CA LYS A 106 6.08 -15.01 16.36
C LYS A 106 4.97 -15.51 15.42
N ASN A 107 4.91 -14.95 14.22
CA ASN A 107 3.93 -15.25 13.19
C ASN A 107 4.41 -16.43 12.32
N VAL A 108 4.67 -17.58 12.93
CA VAL A 108 5.31 -18.74 12.27
C VAL A 108 4.50 -19.37 11.13
N THR A 109 3.21 -19.02 11.01
CA THR A 109 2.32 -19.49 9.95
C THR A 109 2.17 -18.49 8.82
N SER A 110 2.71 -17.27 8.95
CA SER A 110 2.54 -16.19 7.95
C SER A 110 3.23 -16.51 6.64
N ILE A 111 2.55 -16.17 5.55
CA ILE A 111 3.02 -16.29 4.17
C ILE A 111 2.66 -15.01 3.43
N GLN A 112 3.63 -14.33 2.82
CA GLN A 112 3.37 -13.21 1.93
C GLN A 112 2.94 -13.70 0.54
N PHE A 113 1.97 -13.00 -0.08
CA PHE A 113 1.64 -13.26 -1.48
C PHE A 113 2.77 -12.76 -2.38
N THR A 114 3.10 -13.53 -3.39
CA THR A 114 3.94 -13.10 -4.51
C THR A 114 3.70 -14.04 -5.70
N GLY A 115 4.25 -13.68 -6.86
CA GLY A 115 4.03 -14.44 -8.10
C GLY A 115 5.34 -15.01 -8.68
N ILE A 116 5.17 -16.03 -9.51
CA ILE A 116 6.19 -16.53 -10.42
C ILE A 116 5.97 -15.93 -11.81
N ALA A 117 7.00 -15.95 -12.65
CA ALA A 117 6.84 -15.59 -14.05
C ALA A 117 5.91 -16.60 -14.72
N ARG A 118 4.97 -16.09 -15.51
CA ARG A 118 4.16 -16.95 -16.37
C ARG A 118 5.02 -17.37 -17.57
N ASP A 119 5.43 -18.63 -17.58
CA ASP A 119 6.13 -19.22 -18.70
C ASP A 119 5.24 -20.31 -19.32
N THR A 120 4.93 -20.16 -20.60
CA THR A 120 4.15 -21.16 -21.36
C THR A 120 4.98 -22.31 -21.87
N LEU A 121 6.32 -22.17 -21.86
CA LEU A 121 7.25 -23.21 -22.32
C LEU A 121 7.63 -24.16 -21.18
N THR A 122 7.69 -23.65 -19.96
CA THR A 122 7.99 -24.43 -18.74
C THR A 122 6.94 -24.19 -17.67
N PRO A 123 5.66 -24.55 -17.93
CA PRO A 123 4.60 -24.35 -16.94
C PRO A 123 4.86 -25.18 -15.70
N GLY A 124 4.58 -24.61 -14.53
CA GLY A 124 4.81 -25.28 -13.26
C GLY A 124 4.06 -24.61 -12.12
N TRP A 125 4.22 -25.14 -10.93
CA TRP A 125 3.63 -24.59 -9.72
C TRP A 125 4.68 -24.37 -8.64
N LEU A 126 4.44 -23.35 -7.85
CA LEU A 126 5.16 -23.06 -6.63
C LEU A 126 4.16 -22.85 -5.50
N LEU A 127 4.34 -23.58 -4.41
CA LEU A 127 3.64 -23.33 -3.17
C LEU A 127 4.58 -22.71 -2.14
N PHE A 128 4.13 -21.65 -1.49
CA PHE A 128 4.81 -21.13 -0.33
C PHE A 128 4.47 -21.97 0.91
N VAL A 129 5.49 -22.35 1.63
CA VAL A 129 5.36 -23.01 2.92
C VAL A 129 5.65 -22.02 4.04
N SER A 130 4.80 -22.02 5.07
CA SER A 130 5.05 -21.25 6.28
C SER A 130 6.32 -21.70 6.97
N ARG A 131 6.86 -20.88 7.87
CA ARG A 131 8.03 -21.26 8.68
C ARG A 131 7.78 -22.56 9.45
N SER A 132 6.60 -22.70 10.08
CA SER A 132 6.25 -23.92 10.81
C SER A 132 6.17 -25.16 9.90
N SER A 133 5.63 -25.03 8.70
CA SER A 133 5.55 -26.12 7.72
C SER A 133 6.93 -26.50 7.16
N ARG A 134 7.77 -25.51 6.88
CA ARG A 134 9.17 -25.73 6.50
C ARG A 134 9.95 -26.49 7.57
N ASP A 135 9.81 -26.06 8.83
CA ASP A 135 10.53 -26.69 9.96
C ASP A 135 10.08 -28.14 10.17
N ALA A 136 8.79 -28.43 9.99
CA ALA A 136 8.27 -29.79 10.01
C ALA A 136 8.84 -30.65 8.87
N LEU A 137 8.92 -30.12 7.64
CA LEU A 137 9.54 -30.81 6.50
C LEU A 137 11.03 -31.08 6.73
N LYS A 138 11.80 -30.09 7.19
CA LYS A 138 13.21 -30.25 7.51
C LYS A 138 13.45 -31.25 8.61
N SER A 139 12.61 -31.24 9.65
CA SER A 139 12.67 -32.25 10.72
C SER A 139 12.36 -33.68 10.23
N ALA A 140 11.46 -33.80 9.26
CA ALA A 140 11.19 -35.09 8.64
C ALA A 140 12.36 -35.56 7.77
N LEU A 141 12.91 -34.68 6.93
CA LEU A 141 14.07 -34.96 6.06
C LEU A 141 15.32 -35.35 6.85
N ALA A 142 15.51 -34.80 8.06
CA ALA A 142 16.63 -35.18 8.93
C ALA A 142 16.54 -36.64 9.42
N ARG A 143 15.34 -37.26 9.37
CA ARG A 143 15.12 -38.66 9.77
C ARG A 143 15.20 -39.62 8.58
N GLY A 144 15.24 -39.14 7.34
CA GLY A 144 15.30 -39.97 6.13
C GLY A 144 14.56 -39.32 4.95
N PRO A 145 14.51 -40.00 3.81
CA PRO A 145 13.81 -39.50 2.63
C PRO A 145 12.33 -39.24 2.90
N VAL A 146 11.83 -38.09 2.44
CA VAL A 146 10.43 -37.67 2.60
C VAL A 146 9.80 -37.51 1.23
N SER A 147 8.63 -38.11 1.04
CA SER A 147 7.75 -37.81 -0.09
C SER A 147 6.53 -37.02 0.37
N VAL A 148 6.08 -36.10 -0.47
CA VAL A 148 4.83 -35.35 -0.25
C VAL A 148 3.88 -35.56 -1.41
N GLN A 149 2.59 -35.54 -1.11
CA GLN A 149 1.53 -35.40 -2.10
C GLN A 149 1.11 -33.92 -2.12
N VAL A 150 1.10 -33.32 -3.30
CA VAL A 150 0.73 -31.91 -3.52
C VAL A 150 -0.42 -31.87 -4.53
N THR A 151 -1.45 -31.11 -4.21
CA THR A 151 -2.50 -30.72 -5.15
C THR A 151 -2.49 -29.23 -5.32
N VAL A 152 -2.65 -28.75 -6.55
CA VAL A 152 -2.82 -27.32 -6.89
C VAL A 152 -3.94 -27.22 -7.91
N ARG A 153 -4.89 -26.32 -7.65
CA ARG A 153 -5.96 -25.98 -8.60
C ARG A 153 -6.00 -24.48 -8.78
N THR A 154 -5.91 -24.06 -10.02
CA THR A 154 -5.92 -22.65 -10.42
C THR A 154 -6.63 -22.51 -11.75
N LEU A 155 -7.21 -21.35 -12.00
CA LEU A 155 -7.89 -21.03 -13.25
C LEU A 155 -7.19 -19.85 -13.93
N PHE A 156 -6.95 -19.98 -15.23
CA PHE A 156 -6.53 -18.89 -16.11
C PHE A 156 -7.64 -18.57 -17.08
N GLU A 157 -8.06 -17.33 -17.13
CA GLU A 157 -9.12 -16.91 -18.05
C GLU A 157 -8.90 -15.49 -18.58
N THR A 158 -9.42 -15.21 -19.76
CA THR A 158 -9.44 -13.85 -20.29
C THR A 158 -10.60 -13.10 -19.68
N ARG A 159 -10.30 -12.09 -18.87
CA ARG A 159 -11.29 -11.18 -18.27
C ARG A 159 -10.93 -9.73 -18.55
N PRO A 160 -11.92 -8.84 -18.68
CA PRO A 160 -11.63 -7.42 -18.71
C PRO A 160 -11.22 -6.93 -17.32
N GLU A 161 -10.15 -6.17 -17.25
CA GLU A 161 -9.85 -5.36 -16.08
C GLU A 161 -10.91 -4.26 -15.94
N ARG A 162 -11.44 -4.11 -14.75
CA ARG A 162 -12.50 -3.13 -14.45
C ARG A 162 -12.01 -2.11 -13.45
N THR A 163 -12.28 -0.85 -13.74
CA THR A 163 -12.15 0.25 -12.80
C THR A 163 -13.55 0.79 -12.53
N LEU A 164 -13.94 0.88 -11.27
CA LEU A 164 -15.21 1.48 -10.86
C LEU A 164 -14.97 2.95 -10.55
N VAL A 165 -15.84 3.82 -11.06
CA VAL A 165 -15.83 5.26 -10.77
C VAL A 165 -17.23 5.69 -10.38
N ALA A 166 -17.34 6.37 -9.24
CA ALA A 166 -18.58 7.04 -8.80
C ALA A 166 -18.30 8.52 -8.63
N GLU A 167 -19.29 9.36 -8.89
CA GLU A 167 -19.15 10.81 -8.82
C GLU A 167 -20.33 11.46 -8.13
N ILE A 168 -20.04 12.45 -7.31
CA ILE A 168 -21.00 13.45 -6.85
C ILE A 168 -20.70 14.71 -7.64
N ARG A 169 -21.57 15.02 -8.59
CA ARG A 169 -21.36 16.12 -9.52
C ARG A 169 -21.43 17.46 -8.82
N GLY A 170 -20.44 18.30 -9.05
CA GLY A 170 -20.39 19.67 -8.53
C GLY A 170 -21.44 20.59 -9.15
N ALA A 171 -21.98 21.50 -8.33
CA ALA A 171 -23.06 22.38 -8.72
C ALA A 171 -22.62 23.48 -9.71
N SER A 172 -21.47 24.13 -9.51
CA SER A 172 -21.02 25.26 -10.33
C SER A 172 -19.73 25.01 -11.12
N LYS A 173 -18.88 24.07 -10.66
CA LYS A 173 -17.60 23.70 -11.27
C LYS A 173 -17.52 22.18 -11.52
N PRO A 174 -18.47 21.60 -12.27
CA PRO A 174 -18.55 20.14 -12.43
C PRO A 174 -17.36 19.49 -13.15
N THR A 175 -16.54 20.27 -13.86
CA THR A 175 -15.32 19.81 -14.52
C THR A 175 -14.10 19.80 -13.59
N GLU A 176 -14.12 20.61 -12.52
CA GLU A 176 -13.09 20.55 -11.48
C GLU A 176 -13.46 19.46 -10.48
N ARG A 177 -12.48 18.71 -9.99
CA ARG A 177 -12.76 17.58 -9.11
C ARG A 177 -11.72 17.32 -8.05
N PHE A 178 -12.18 16.88 -6.88
CA PHE A 178 -11.38 16.18 -5.89
C PHE A 178 -11.51 14.68 -6.13
N MET A 179 -10.42 13.93 -6.12
CA MET A 179 -10.46 12.51 -6.45
C MET A 179 -9.87 11.65 -5.35
N TYR A 180 -10.62 10.66 -4.91
CA TYR A 180 -10.15 9.59 -4.05
C TYR A 180 -9.84 8.33 -4.85
N SER A 181 -8.88 7.53 -4.38
CA SER A 181 -8.60 6.19 -4.90
C SER A 181 -8.41 5.17 -3.77
N ALA A 182 -8.76 3.92 -4.06
CA ALA A 182 -8.45 2.75 -3.27
C ALA A 182 -8.31 1.54 -4.20
N HIS A 183 -7.29 0.71 -3.98
CA HIS A 183 -7.06 -0.45 -4.83
C HIS A 183 -7.75 -1.71 -4.33
N VAL A 184 -8.01 -2.66 -5.24
CA VAL A 184 -8.86 -3.85 -4.98
C VAL A 184 -8.15 -5.18 -5.20
N GLN A 185 -6.90 -5.17 -5.73
CA GLN A 185 -6.24 -6.41 -6.15
C GLN A 185 -5.52 -7.15 -5.02
N GLU A 186 -5.25 -6.51 -3.90
CA GLU A 186 -4.58 -7.13 -2.78
C GLU A 186 -5.56 -7.87 -1.86
N PRO A 187 -5.19 -9.09 -1.38
CA PRO A 187 -6.16 -9.98 -0.74
C PRO A 187 -6.34 -9.72 0.76
N GLY A 188 -5.62 -8.76 1.35
CA GLY A 188 -5.65 -8.48 2.78
C GLY A 188 -6.90 -7.74 3.24
N ALA A 189 -7.27 -7.92 4.50
CA ALA A 189 -8.38 -7.19 5.09
C ALA A 189 -8.01 -5.73 5.34
N ASN A 190 -6.84 -5.44 5.91
CA ASN A 190 -6.33 -4.08 6.04
C ASN A 190 -5.83 -3.58 4.69
N ASP A 191 -5.04 -4.38 3.99
CA ASP A 191 -4.47 -4.09 2.68
C ASP A 191 -5.19 -4.89 1.56
N ASN A 192 -6.22 -4.36 0.84
CA ASN A 192 -6.75 -3.01 1.03
C ASN A 192 -8.29 -3.01 1.10
N ALA A 193 -8.90 -4.08 1.66
CA ALA A 193 -10.36 -4.08 1.82
C ALA A 193 -10.85 -2.93 2.73
N THR A 194 -9.99 -2.44 3.65
CA THR A 194 -10.30 -1.28 4.50
C THR A 194 -10.39 0.01 3.68
N GLY A 195 -9.47 0.26 2.76
CA GLY A 195 -9.53 1.42 1.85
C GLY A 195 -10.77 1.36 0.95
N VAL A 196 -11.02 0.19 0.35
CA VAL A 196 -12.20 -0.05 -0.51
C VAL A 196 -13.51 0.21 0.23
N GLY A 197 -13.66 -0.38 1.43
CA GLY A 197 -14.88 -0.25 2.24
C GLY A 197 -15.08 1.17 2.77
N THR A 198 -14.02 1.81 3.26
CA THR A 198 -14.06 3.19 3.72
C THR A 198 -14.46 4.15 2.60
N LEU A 199 -13.87 3.98 1.43
CA LEU A 199 -14.18 4.81 0.26
C LEU A 199 -15.65 4.64 -0.19
N ALA A 200 -16.17 3.41 -0.16
CA ALA A 200 -17.57 3.13 -0.48
C ALA A 200 -18.53 3.78 0.53
N GLU A 201 -18.21 3.70 1.83
CA GLU A 201 -19.01 4.36 2.88
C GLU A 201 -18.94 5.87 2.77
N MET A 202 -17.78 6.45 2.48
CA MET A 202 -17.62 7.88 2.22
C MET A 202 -18.52 8.35 1.06
N ALA A 203 -18.54 7.59 -0.06
CA ALA A 203 -19.40 7.91 -1.20
C ALA A 203 -20.88 7.85 -0.83
N ARG A 204 -21.30 6.84 -0.05
CA ARG A 204 -22.67 6.70 0.45
C ARG A 204 -23.07 7.87 1.36
N VAL A 205 -22.20 8.21 2.33
CA VAL A 205 -22.46 9.32 3.28
C VAL A 205 -22.53 10.65 2.55
N ALA A 206 -21.55 10.92 1.64
CA ALA A 206 -21.54 12.15 0.85
C ALA A 206 -22.82 12.31 0.01
N ALA A 207 -23.28 11.23 -0.64
CA ALA A 207 -24.54 11.24 -1.39
C ALA A 207 -25.77 11.54 -0.49
N GLN A 208 -25.78 10.99 0.72
CA GLN A 208 -26.84 11.29 1.69
C GLN A 208 -26.81 12.74 2.16
N MET A 209 -25.61 13.29 2.43
CA MET A 209 -25.45 14.70 2.84
C MET A 209 -25.94 15.66 1.76
N VAL A 210 -25.61 15.38 0.50
CA VAL A 210 -26.11 16.18 -0.64
C VAL A 210 -27.62 16.06 -0.78
N LYS A 211 -28.17 14.85 -0.68
CA LYS A 211 -29.61 14.62 -0.73
C LYS A 211 -30.38 15.34 0.41
N ALA A 212 -29.77 15.40 1.59
CA ALA A 212 -30.34 16.09 2.76
C ALA A 212 -30.09 17.62 2.72
N GLY A 213 -29.35 18.13 1.76
CA GLY A 213 -29.02 19.57 1.68
C GLY A 213 -27.98 20.03 2.72
N THR A 214 -27.33 19.10 3.41
CA THR A 214 -26.28 19.41 4.42
C THR A 214 -24.89 19.57 3.78
N ALA A 215 -24.72 19.17 2.52
CA ALA A 215 -23.55 19.45 1.70
C ALA A 215 -23.99 19.91 0.31
N ASN A 216 -23.27 20.88 -0.25
CA ASN A 216 -23.52 21.38 -1.61
C ASN A 216 -22.17 21.59 -2.33
N PRO A 217 -21.50 20.50 -2.72
CA PRO A 217 -20.20 20.60 -3.36
C PRO A 217 -20.29 21.38 -4.66
N GLN A 218 -19.45 22.38 -4.84
CA GLN A 218 -19.35 23.18 -6.05
C GLN A 218 -18.51 22.49 -7.12
N ARG A 219 -17.49 21.72 -6.70
CA ARG A 219 -16.67 20.84 -7.53
C ARG A 219 -17.16 19.40 -7.42
N THR A 220 -16.91 18.60 -8.44
CA THR A 220 -17.19 17.16 -8.42
C THR A 220 -16.29 16.43 -7.41
N VAL A 221 -16.88 15.50 -6.67
CA VAL A 221 -16.11 14.56 -5.84
C VAL A 221 -16.16 13.21 -6.53
N THR A 222 -14.99 12.68 -6.87
CA THR A 222 -14.80 11.42 -7.61
C THR A 222 -14.23 10.35 -6.70
N PHE A 223 -14.77 9.15 -6.77
CA PHE A 223 -14.34 7.97 -6.04
C PHE A 223 -13.94 6.90 -7.05
N LEU A 224 -12.71 6.38 -6.95
CA LEU A 224 -12.17 5.37 -7.87
C LEU A 224 -11.73 4.12 -7.12
N TRP A 225 -12.13 2.96 -7.63
CA TRP A 225 -11.67 1.64 -7.19
C TRP A 225 -11.10 0.89 -8.39
N GLY A 226 -9.89 0.35 -8.24
CA GLY A 226 -9.26 -0.36 -9.35
C GLY A 226 -7.98 -1.07 -8.96
N ASP A 227 -7.23 -1.49 -9.96
CA ASP A 227 -5.90 -2.07 -9.81
C ASP A 227 -4.91 -0.97 -9.37
N GLU A 228 -4.14 -1.23 -8.33
CA GLU A 228 -3.24 -0.26 -7.69
C GLU A 228 -2.33 0.43 -8.72
N ILE A 229 -2.16 1.74 -8.54
CA ILE A 229 -1.36 2.59 -9.43
C ILE A 229 -1.91 2.59 -10.87
N ARG A 230 -2.19 1.42 -11.46
CA ARG A 230 -2.57 1.28 -12.87
C ARG A 230 -3.90 1.91 -13.22
N SER A 231 -4.93 1.67 -12.40
CA SER A 231 -6.26 2.21 -12.67
C SER A 231 -6.28 3.73 -12.54
N THR A 232 -5.62 4.27 -11.53
CA THR A 232 -5.46 5.72 -11.34
C THR A 232 -4.65 6.35 -12.47
N ASP A 233 -3.52 5.75 -12.84
CA ASP A 233 -2.67 6.21 -13.95
C ASP A 233 -3.42 6.23 -15.29
N ARG A 234 -4.19 5.17 -15.59
CA ARG A 234 -5.02 5.09 -16.80
C ARG A 234 -6.15 6.12 -16.79
N TYR A 235 -6.83 6.29 -15.64
CA TYR A 235 -7.88 7.29 -15.52
C TYR A 235 -7.36 8.69 -15.87
N LEU A 236 -6.17 9.02 -15.41
CA LEU A 236 -5.53 10.31 -15.65
C LEU A 236 -4.95 10.46 -17.07
N LYS A 237 -4.53 9.37 -17.73
CA LYS A 237 -3.85 9.39 -19.03
C LYS A 237 -4.77 9.18 -20.23
N GLU A 238 -5.82 8.36 -20.07
CA GLU A 238 -6.69 7.98 -21.20
C GLU A 238 -7.60 9.13 -21.66
N ASP A 239 -7.85 10.12 -20.81
CA ASP A 239 -8.67 11.27 -21.10
C ASP A 239 -8.04 12.54 -20.52
N SER A 240 -7.51 13.38 -21.40
CA SER A 240 -6.87 14.64 -21.00
C SER A 240 -7.83 15.61 -20.30
N THR A 241 -9.13 15.56 -20.62
CA THR A 241 -10.14 16.42 -19.97
C THR A 241 -10.34 16.01 -18.51
N ARG A 242 -10.32 14.69 -18.22
CA ARG A 242 -10.38 14.17 -16.84
C ARG A 242 -9.16 14.63 -16.04
N ARG A 243 -7.96 14.47 -16.59
CA ARG A 243 -6.72 14.89 -15.94
C ARG A 243 -6.75 16.39 -15.62
N THR A 244 -7.09 17.22 -16.60
CA THR A 244 -7.13 18.69 -16.43
C THR A 244 -8.09 19.12 -15.34
N GLY A 245 -9.18 18.40 -15.15
CA GLY A 245 -10.18 18.68 -14.11
C GLY A 245 -9.82 18.24 -12.71
N VAL A 246 -8.87 17.29 -12.54
CA VAL A 246 -8.47 16.83 -11.21
C VAL A 246 -7.57 17.85 -10.56
N LYS A 247 -8.04 18.44 -9.46
CA LYS A 247 -7.32 19.46 -8.69
C LYS A 247 -6.46 18.84 -7.58
N TRP A 248 -6.98 17.83 -6.92
CA TRP A 248 -6.32 17.15 -5.79
C TRP A 248 -6.69 15.67 -5.77
N GLY A 249 -5.77 14.84 -5.29
CA GLY A 249 -5.96 13.41 -5.10
C GLY A 249 -5.75 12.98 -3.64
N MET A 250 -6.37 11.89 -3.24
CA MET A 250 -6.14 11.24 -1.96
C MET A 250 -6.28 9.74 -2.11
N SER A 251 -5.24 8.99 -1.75
CA SER A 251 -5.28 7.54 -1.70
C SER A 251 -5.66 7.07 -0.30
N LEU A 252 -6.54 6.06 -0.23
CA LEU A 252 -6.90 5.35 0.99
C LEU A 252 -6.36 3.92 0.87
N ASP A 253 -5.32 3.63 1.64
CA ASP A 253 -4.64 2.36 1.63
C ASP A 253 -4.32 1.94 3.05
N MET A 254 -4.72 0.73 3.48
CA MET A 254 -4.52 0.25 4.84
C MET A 254 -5.07 1.21 5.91
N VAL A 255 -6.31 1.67 5.76
CA VAL A 255 -6.89 2.73 6.62
C VAL A 255 -7.68 2.21 7.83
N GLY A 256 -7.73 0.90 8.04
CA GLY A 256 -8.59 0.29 9.06
C GLY A 256 -7.86 -0.49 10.15
N GLU A 257 -6.57 -0.34 10.29
CA GLU A 257 -5.74 -1.15 11.18
C GLU A 257 -6.17 -1.07 12.65
N ASN A 258 -6.24 -2.22 13.31
CA ASN A 258 -6.30 -2.31 14.77
C ASN A 258 -4.87 -2.23 15.33
N THR A 259 -4.41 -1.02 15.58
CA THR A 259 -3.03 -0.72 15.98
C THR A 259 -2.58 -1.43 17.26
N ALA A 260 -3.50 -1.81 18.15
CA ALA A 260 -3.18 -2.60 19.35
C ALA A 260 -2.81 -4.06 19.01
N LYS A 261 -3.30 -4.60 17.89
CA LYS A 261 -3.00 -5.96 17.44
C LYS A 261 -1.85 -6.01 16.46
N THR A 262 -1.79 -5.06 15.55
CA THR A 262 -0.85 -5.05 14.44
C THR A 262 0.49 -4.38 14.78
N GLY A 263 0.46 -3.46 15.76
CA GLY A 263 1.64 -2.72 16.23
C GLY A 263 1.88 -1.40 15.49
N GLY A 264 1.04 -1.07 14.51
CA GLY A 264 1.22 0.11 13.68
C GLY A 264 0.66 1.42 14.25
N THR A 265 0.67 2.43 13.40
CA THR A 265 0.10 3.75 13.69
C THR A 265 -0.46 4.36 12.42
N PHE A 266 -1.43 5.24 12.54
CA PHE A 266 -1.94 5.99 11.40
C PHE A 266 -0.93 7.04 10.94
N LEU A 267 -0.72 7.10 9.64
CA LEU A 267 0.22 7.97 8.95
C LEU A 267 -0.48 8.73 7.82
N ILE A 268 -0.10 9.98 7.68
CA ILE A 268 -0.32 10.75 6.45
C ILE A 268 1.01 10.77 5.72
N GLU A 269 1.13 10.03 4.62
CA GLU A 269 2.29 10.19 3.76
C GLU A 269 2.14 11.48 2.98
N LYS A 270 3.06 12.39 3.25
CA LYS A 270 3.06 13.73 2.67
C LYS A 270 3.46 13.68 1.19
N MET A 271 2.89 14.55 0.38
CA MET A 271 3.51 14.86 -0.91
C MET A 271 4.90 15.46 -0.67
N PRO A 272 5.82 15.43 -1.68
CA PRO A 272 7.19 15.88 -1.49
C PRO A 272 7.31 17.29 -0.91
N ASP A 273 7.74 17.39 0.34
CA ASP A 273 8.09 18.58 1.07
C ASP A 273 9.57 18.51 1.51
N PRO A 274 10.14 19.53 2.17
CA PRO A 274 11.54 19.48 2.57
C PRO A 274 11.89 18.32 3.53
N SER A 275 10.93 17.74 4.27
CA SER A 275 11.18 16.57 5.10
C SER A 275 11.55 15.31 4.29
N ALA A 276 11.17 15.25 3.03
CA ALA A 276 11.56 14.16 2.14
C ALA A 276 13.02 14.27 1.64
N VAL A 277 13.65 15.44 1.80
CA VAL A 277 15.07 15.68 1.50
C VAL A 277 15.91 15.55 2.76
N TRP A 278 15.49 16.20 3.84
CA TRP A 278 16.16 16.18 5.13
C TRP A 278 15.30 15.51 6.19
N VAL A 279 15.42 14.18 6.26
CA VAL A 279 14.69 13.35 7.22
C VAL A 279 15.30 13.55 8.60
N ARG A 280 14.66 14.33 9.46
CA ARG A 280 15.17 14.69 10.79
C ARG A 280 14.07 15.03 11.80
N GLY A 281 14.41 15.00 13.08
CA GLY A 281 13.46 15.30 14.15
C GLY A 281 12.34 14.29 14.25
N ALA A 282 11.10 14.74 14.13
CA ALA A 282 9.90 13.91 14.15
C ALA A 282 9.58 13.29 12.78
N ASP A 283 10.11 13.87 11.70
CA ASP A 283 9.95 13.32 10.36
C ASP A 283 10.86 12.09 10.21
N LYS A 284 10.23 10.94 10.01
CA LYS A 284 10.91 9.66 9.82
C LYS A 284 10.19 8.88 8.74
N HIS A 285 10.95 8.17 7.93
CA HIS A 285 10.38 7.14 7.11
C HIS A 285 9.79 6.02 7.97
N SER A 286 8.79 5.35 7.42
CA SER A 286 8.26 4.12 8.00
C SER A 286 9.24 2.96 7.82
N GLU A 287 8.98 1.82 8.44
CA GLU A 287 9.77 0.61 8.22
C GLU A 287 9.52 -0.02 6.82
N TRP A 288 8.49 0.42 6.10
CA TRP A 288 8.30 0.07 4.69
C TRP A 288 9.50 0.58 3.87
N GLY A 289 9.96 1.76 4.21
CA GLY A 289 11.20 2.33 3.74
C GLY A 289 11.01 3.36 2.62
N GLY A 290 11.63 4.48 2.82
CA GLY A 290 11.78 5.55 1.84
C GLY A 290 13.24 5.89 1.63
N ARG A 291 13.54 6.63 0.59
CA ARG A 291 14.85 7.23 0.34
C ARG A 291 14.71 8.74 0.25
N PRO A 292 15.69 9.51 0.74
CA PRO A 292 15.68 10.96 0.56
C PRO A 292 15.52 11.35 -0.90
N LEU A 293 14.67 12.35 -1.15
CA LEU A 293 14.51 12.97 -2.45
C LEU A 293 15.59 14.04 -2.70
N ALA A 294 15.69 14.52 -3.92
CA ALA A 294 16.48 15.71 -4.23
C ALA A 294 15.63 16.99 -4.04
N GLU A 295 16.26 18.13 -3.72
CA GLU A 295 15.57 19.41 -3.51
C GLU A 295 14.69 19.83 -4.68
N LYS A 296 15.11 19.51 -5.92
CA LYS A 296 14.32 19.76 -7.14
C LYS A 296 12.96 19.04 -7.17
N ASP A 297 12.79 18.02 -6.34
CA ASP A 297 11.57 17.22 -6.25
C ASP A 297 10.57 17.83 -5.25
N ILE A 298 10.98 18.81 -4.45
CA ILE A 298 10.11 19.52 -3.49
C ILE A 298 9.01 20.26 -4.25
N ARG A 299 7.78 20.16 -3.73
CA ARG A 299 6.59 20.78 -4.33
C ARG A 299 5.85 21.64 -3.32
N PRO A 300 6.12 22.95 -3.27
CA PRO A 300 5.43 23.86 -2.35
C PRO A 300 3.92 23.82 -2.55
N HIS A 301 3.22 23.36 -1.52
CA HIS A 301 1.77 23.23 -1.53
C HIS A 301 1.20 23.14 -0.11
N TRP A 302 0.02 23.72 0.11
CA TRP A 302 -0.70 23.74 1.38
C TRP A 302 -1.37 22.40 1.76
N PHE A 303 -1.47 21.44 0.83
CA PHE A 303 -2.35 20.28 0.94
C PHE A 303 -1.96 19.32 2.07
N ASN A 304 -0.65 19.11 2.32
CA ASN A 304 -0.18 18.29 3.46
C ASN A 304 -0.76 18.78 4.79
N ASP A 305 -0.63 20.09 5.04
CA ASP A 305 -1.07 20.70 6.31
C ASP A 305 -2.59 20.76 6.40
N PHE A 306 -3.29 21.02 5.29
CA PHE A 306 -4.75 21.03 5.25
C PHE A 306 -5.33 19.66 5.61
N VAL A 307 -4.81 18.57 5.02
CA VAL A 307 -5.23 17.20 5.35
C VAL A 307 -4.90 16.86 6.80
N ARG A 308 -3.68 17.17 7.23
CA ARG A 308 -3.23 16.92 8.59
C ARG A 308 -4.12 17.61 9.62
N GLN A 309 -4.54 18.86 9.38
CA GLN A 309 -5.42 19.57 10.29
C GLN A 309 -6.78 18.88 10.43
N ARG A 310 -7.40 18.42 9.33
CA ARG A 310 -8.67 17.65 9.39
C ARG A 310 -8.53 16.39 10.24
N CYS A 311 -7.40 15.68 10.12
CA CYS A 311 -7.15 14.51 10.96
C CYS A 311 -6.91 14.88 12.44
N LEU A 312 -6.22 15.98 12.71
CA LEU A 312 -6.02 16.48 14.07
C LEU A 312 -7.33 16.96 14.73
N ASP A 313 -8.22 17.60 13.98
CA ASP A 313 -9.55 18.00 14.45
C ASP A 313 -10.37 16.78 14.90
N ARG A 314 -10.29 15.67 14.14
CA ARG A 314 -10.91 14.40 14.50
C ARG A 314 -10.22 13.76 15.71
N ALA A 315 -8.89 13.80 15.77
CA ALA A 315 -8.11 13.27 16.87
C ALA A 315 -8.44 13.96 18.20
N ALA A 316 -8.65 15.26 18.18
CA ALA A 316 -9.05 16.04 19.37
C ALA A 316 -10.37 15.56 19.99
N GLN A 317 -11.28 15.01 19.15
CA GLN A 317 -12.57 14.49 19.60
C GLN A 317 -12.52 13.04 20.08
N THR A 318 -11.56 12.23 19.59
CA THR A 318 -11.56 10.79 19.75
C THR A 318 -10.35 10.20 20.46
N GLY A 319 -9.32 11.01 20.70
CA GLY A 319 -8.03 10.54 21.21
C GLY A 319 -7.21 9.73 20.20
N TRP A 320 -7.62 9.77 18.91
CA TRP A 320 -6.90 9.09 17.84
C TRP A 320 -5.48 9.65 17.65
N VAL A 321 -4.51 8.77 17.44
CA VAL A 321 -3.11 9.16 17.21
C VAL A 321 -2.90 9.41 15.73
N VAL A 322 -2.53 10.62 15.37
CA VAL A 322 -2.23 11.04 14.00
C VAL A 322 -0.76 11.40 13.88
N LYS A 323 -0.05 10.73 12.98
CA LYS A 323 1.32 11.05 12.60
C LYS A 323 1.39 11.32 11.10
N ALA A 324 2.55 11.76 10.64
CA ALA A 324 2.86 11.90 9.22
C ALA A 324 4.26 11.36 8.96
N ASN A 325 4.51 10.90 7.75
CA ASN A 325 5.83 10.52 7.26
C ASN A 325 6.19 11.31 5.99
N PRO A 326 7.49 11.50 5.71
CA PRO A 326 7.95 12.01 4.43
C PRO A 326 7.46 11.13 3.28
N PHE A 327 7.46 11.66 2.06
CA PHE A 327 7.10 10.92 0.86
C PHE A 327 7.94 9.63 0.69
N GLU A 328 7.29 8.51 0.47
CA GLU A 328 7.88 7.19 0.23
C GLU A 328 7.46 6.61 -1.13
N GLY A 329 6.21 6.86 -1.53
CA GLY A 329 5.61 6.38 -2.78
C GLY A 329 4.97 5.00 -2.62
N GLY A 330 4.74 4.31 -3.74
CA GLY A 330 4.34 2.89 -3.72
C GLY A 330 2.84 2.62 -3.76
N SER A 331 1.96 3.64 -3.68
CA SER A 331 0.52 3.47 -3.77
C SER A 331 -0.14 4.48 -4.73
N ASP A 332 -1.47 4.52 -4.77
CA ASP A 332 -2.32 5.25 -5.73
C ASP A 332 -2.14 6.78 -5.73
N HIS A 333 -1.52 7.38 -4.73
CA HIS A 333 -1.17 8.80 -4.74
C HIS A 333 -0.05 9.14 -5.75
N THR A 334 0.81 8.15 -6.07
CA THR A 334 1.94 8.31 -6.99
C THR A 334 1.52 8.73 -8.42
N PRO A 335 0.51 8.12 -9.08
CA PRO A 335 0.03 8.58 -10.37
C PRO A 335 -0.43 10.04 -10.40
N PHE A 336 -1.09 10.53 -9.34
CA PHE A 336 -1.45 11.94 -9.24
C PHE A 336 -0.21 12.83 -9.22
N LEU A 337 0.76 12.52 -8.37
CA LEU A 337 2.01 13.28 -8.28
C LEU A 337 2.79 13.26 -9.59
N ASN A 338 2.84 12.13 -10.29
CA ASN A 338 3.44 12.01 -11.63
C ASN A 338 2.71 12.87 -12.67
N ALA A 339 1.40 13.05 -12.50
CA ALA A 339 0.58 13.94 -13.32
C ALA A 339 0.64 15.43 -12.88
N GLN A 340 1.49 15.78 -11.90
CA GLN A 340 1.61 17.10 -11.30
C GLN A 340 0.34 17.54 -10.54
N ILE A 341 -0.45 16.60 -10.05
CA ILE A 341 -1.63 16.82 -9.22
C ILE A 341 -1.23 16.59 -7.77
N PRO A 342 -1.45 17.55 -6.86
CA PRO A 342 -1.20 17.37 -5.43
C PRO A 342 -1.97 16.18 -4.87
N ALA A 343 -1.27 15.28 -4.17
CA ALA A 343 -1.90 14.10 -3.58
C ALA A 343 -1.16 13.62 -2.33
N VAL A 344 -1.90 13.02 -1.41
CA VAL A 344 -1.39 12.38 -0.19
C VAL A 344 -1.92 10.94 -0.10
N LEU A 345 -1.22 10.13 0.67
CA LEU A 345 -1.69 8.80 1.07
C LEU A 345 -2.12 8.84 2.54
N LEU A 346 -3.28 8.27 2.84
CA LEU A 346 -3.71 7.94 4.20
C LEU A 346 -3.53 6.45 4.40
N TRP A 347 -2.74 6.05 5.40
CA TRP A 347 -2.40 4.67 5.64
C TRP A 347 -2.03 4.36 7.09
N HIS A 348 -1.82 3.09 7.41
CA HIS A 348 -1.23 2.67 8.68
C HIS A 348 0.03 1.87 8.41
N PHE A 349 1.06 2.09 9.23
CA PHE A 349 2.27 1.29 9.27
C PHE A 349 2.99 1.48 10.64
N THR A 350 3.70 0.50 11.22
CA THR A 350 4.04 -0.83 10.74
C THR A 350 2.88 -1.79 11.01
N ASP A 351 2.52 -2.64 10.04
CA ASP A 351 1.59 -3.75 10.26
C ASP A 351 2.38 -5.07 10.22
N GLN A 352 2.42 -5.80 11.35
CA GLN A 352 3.12 -7.09 11.40
C GLN A 352 2.49 -8.16 10.49
N HIS A 353 1.30 -7.92 9.96
CA HIS A 353 0.59 -8.82 9.05
C HIS A 353 0.63 -8.34 7.59
N TYR A 354 1.27 -7.20 7.32
CA TYR A 354 1.37 -6.59 5.99
C TYR A 354 1.77 -7.60 4.92
N HIS A 355 0.96 -7.66 3.84
CA HIS A 355 1.10 -8.58 2.72
C HIS A 355 1.02 -10.07 3.07
N THR A 356 0.66 -10.44 4.31
CA THR A 356 0.58 -11.84 4.72
C THR A 356 -0.86 -12.36 4.75
N ASP A 357 -1.01 -13.68 4.76
CA ASP A 357 -2.30 -14.35 4.93
C ASP A 357 -2.88 -14.25 6.36
N LEU A 358 -2.18 -13.55 7.26
CA LEU A 358 -2.66 -13.17 8.59
C LEU A 358 -3.30 -11.77 8.63
N ASP A 359 -3.26 -11.01 7.53
CA ASP A 359 -4.05 -9.78 7.38
C ASP A 359 -5.53 -10.14 7.18
N ARG A 360 -6.26 -10.25 8.29
CA ARG A 360 -7.63 -10.70 8.37
C ARG A 360 -8.53 -9.67 9.03
N ILE A 361 -9.85 -9.88 8.89
CA ILE A 361 -10.87 -8.93 9.39
C ILE A 361 -10.76 -8.66 10.90
N ASP A 362 -10.26 -9.60 11.68
CA ASP A 362 -10.04 -9.45 13.12
C ASP A 362 -8.84 -8.51 13.45
N MET A 363 -8.03 -8.15 12.46
CA MET A 363 -6.98 -7.13 12.55
C MET A 363 -7.49 -5.73 12.21
N VAL A 364 -8.78 -5.59 11.83
CA VAL A 364 -9.42 -4.32 11.48
C VAL A 364 -10.12 -3.69 12.68
N SER A 365 -10.15 -2.36 12.73
CA SER A 365 -10.79 -1.52 13.74
C SER A 365 -11.85 -0.62 13.11
N ALA A 366 -13.09 -0.77 13.52
CA ALA A 366 -14.17 0.13 13.11
C ALA A 366 -13.91 1.59 13.53
N ALA A 367 -13.22 1.82 14.66
CA ALA A 367 -12.85 3.16 15.11
C ALA A 367 -11.83 3.80 14.16
N SER A 368 -10.81 3.06 13.69
CA SER A 368 -9.84 3.54 12.71
C SER A 368 -10.53 3.90 11.39
N LEU A 369 -11.39 3.01 10.85
CA LEU A 369 -12.19 3.27 9.65
C LEU A 369 -13.03 4.55 9.79
N GLY A 370 -13.73 4.71 10.92
CA GLY A 370 -14.55 5.88 11.20
C GLY A 370 -13.74 7.17 11.32
N ASN A 371 -12.56 7.12 11.93
CA ASN A 371 -11.68 8.28 12.06
C ASN A 371 -11.11 8.71 10.70
N VAL A 372 -10.53 7.77 9.95
CA VAL A 372 -9.95 8.06 8.63
C VAL A 372 -11.02 8.50 7.65
N GLY A 373 -12.15 7.76 7.55
CA GLY A 373 -13.24 8.11 6.64
C GLY A 373 -13.82 9.51 6.93
N SER A 374 -13.94 9.87 8.22
CA SER A 374 -14.44 11.20 8.61
C SER A 374 -13.49 12.31 8.18
N CYS A 375 -12.18 12.21 8.47
CA CYS A 375 -11.23 13.26 8.10
C CYS A 375 -11.02 13.35 6.58
N ALA A 376 -10.96 12.21 5.90
CA ALA A 376 -10.84 12.16 4.44
C ALA A 376 -12.05 12.80 3.76
N LEU A 377 -13.28 12.39 4.13
CA LEU A 377 -14.50 12.94 3.54
C LEU A 377 -14.64 14.44 3.81
N THR A 378 -14.34 14.89 5.04
CA THR A 378 -14.36 16.32 5.38
C THR A 378 -13.38 17.11 4.51
N THR A 379 -12.16 16.60 4.29
CA THR A 379 -11.17 17.20 3.41
C THR A 379 -11.74 17.43 2.01
N GLY A 380 -12.27 16.39 1.38
CA GLY A 380 -12.77 16.51 0.00
C GLY A 380 -14.02 17.35 -0.14
N LEU A 381 -14.95 17.30 0.84
CA LEU A 381 -16.15 18.14 0.81
C LEU A 381 -15.83 19.62 1.01
N LEU A 382 -14.90 19.98 1.90
CA LEU A 382 -14.45 21.37 2.08
C LEU A 382 -13.76 21.91 0.82
N LEU A 383 -12.89 21.13 0.19
CA LEU A 383 -12.23 21.53 -1.06
C LEU A 383 -13.18 21.54 -2.25
N ALA A 384 -14.21 20.69 -2.23
CA ALA A 384 -15.27 20.73 -3.23
C ALA A 384 -16.22 21.92 -3.03
N ASP A 385 -16.44 22.36 -1.78
CA ASP A 385 -17.18 23.59 -1.46
C ASP A 385 -16.41 24.84 -1.90
N GLY A 386 -15.15 24.96 -1.50
CA GLY A 386 -14.24 26.03 -1.90
C GLY A 386 -14.75 27.45 -1.58
N SER A 387 -15.59 27.59 -0.56
CA SER A 387 -16.14 28.86 -0.12
C SER A 387 -15.07 29.75 0.56
N ARG A 388 -15.35 31.05 0.65
CA ARG A 388 -14.45 32.01 1.31
C ARG A 388 -14.06 31.60 2.74
N PRO A 389 -14.97 31.13 3.61
CA PRO A 389 -14.59 30.63 4.94
C PRO A 389 -13.55 29.49 4.90
N VAL A 390 -13.66 28.56 3.96
CA VAL A 390 -12.69 27.46 3.79
C VAL A 390 -11.31 28.00 3.39
N VAL A 391 -11.27 28.96 2.48
CA VAL A 391 -10.01 29.62 2.05
C VAL A 391 -9.33 30.34 3.21
N LEU A 392 -10.08 31.13 3.99
CA LEU A 392 -9.54 31.88 5.11
C LEU A 392 -9.05 30.95 6.24
N ALA A 393 -9.81 29.89 6.53
CA ALA A 393 -9.38 28.88 7.52
C ALA A 393 -8.11 28.17 7.07
N ALA A 394 -8.02 27.79 5.80
CA ALA A 394 -6.82 27.15 5.25
C ALA A 394 -5.58 28.07 5.33
N LEU A 395 -5.74 29.37 5.04
CA LEU A 395 -4.65 30.34 5.17
C LEU A 395 -4.17 30.46 6.62
N GLU A 396 -5.09 30.60 7.57
CA GLU A 396 -4.76 30.70 8.99
C GLU A 396 -4.07 29.43 9.51
N GLU A 397 -4.57 28.27 9.16
CA GLU A 397 -4.01 26.95 9.52
C GLU A 397 -2.60 26.77 8.97
N LEU A 398 -2.41 27.09 7.66
CA LEU A 398 -1.12 27.00 7.01
C LEU A 398 -0.10 27.98 7.63
N THR A 399 -0.52 29.19 7.99
CA THR A 399 0.35 30.16 8.67
C THR A 399 0.84 29.61 10.01
N ARG A 400 -0.06 29.07 10.82
CA ARG A 400 0.31 28.41 12.09
C ARG A 400 1.23 27.21 11.90
N ALA A 401 0.98 26.38 10.85
CA ALA A 401 1.85 25.26 10.51
C ALA A 401 3.25 25.72 10.13
N ALA A 402 3.35 26.77 9.29
CA ALA A 402 4.62 27.36 8.87
C ALA A 402 5.43 27.90 10.07
N GLU A 403 4.80 28.67 10.96
CA GLU A 403 5.44 29.20 12.16
C GLU A 403 5.98 28.08 13.05
N LYS A 404 5.17 27.06 13.30
CA LYS A 404 5.55 25.90 14.10
C LYS A 404 6.71 25.14 13.46
N GLU A 405 6.63 24.87 12.17
CA GLU A 405 7.67 24.10 11.46
C GLU A 405 8.99 24.87 11.40
N LEU A 406 8.97 26.16 11.07
CA LEU A 406 10.18 26.99 11.07
C LEU A 406 10.82 27.10 12.46
N ALA A 407 10.00 27.15 13.52
CA ALA A 407 10.52 27.10 14.90
C ALA A 407 11.18 25.75 15.21
N THR A 408 10.57 24.65 14.77
CA THR A 408 11.12 23.30 14.91
C THR A 408 12.45 23.17 14.17
N GLN A 409 12.51 23.60 12.91
CA GLN A 409 13.74 23.54 12.13
C GLN A 409 14.88 24.42 12.70
N LYS A 410 14.54 25.59 13.24
CA LYS A 410 15.51 26.41 13.98
C LYS A 410 16.04 25.72 15.23
N ALA A 411 15.20 25.01 15.97
CA ALA A 411 15.61 24.26 17.14
C ALA A 411 16.55 23.09 16.77
N LEU A 412 16.18 22.32 15.74
CA LEU A 412 17.00 21.23 15.21
C LEU A 412 18.35 21.73 14.69
N GLY A 413 18.35 22.88 13.98
CA GLY A 413 19.58 23.50 13.49
C GLY A 413 20.51 23.93 14.63
N ARG A 414 19.97 24.54 15.68
CA ARG A 414 20.77 24.91 16.87
C ARG A 414 21.38 23.67 17.56
N ASP A 415 20.61 22.61 17.69
CA ASP A 415 21.10 21.36 18.27
C ASP A 415 22.20 20.74 17.39
N THR A 416 22.04 20.74 16.07
CA THR A 416 23.08 20.28 15.11
C THR A 416 24.36 21.13 15.24
N LEU A 417 24.23 22.45 15.31
CA LEU A 417 25.38 23.36 15.47
C LEU A 417 26.10 23.14 16.79
N SER A 418 25.36 22.90 17.89
CA SER A 418 25.98 22.62 19.20
C SER A 418 26.83 21.35 19.21
N ARG A 419 26.59 20.46 18.26
CA ARG A 419 27.34 19.20 18.03
C ARG A 419 28.40 19.32 16.93
N GLY A 420 28.71 20.53 16.48
CA GLY A 420 29.74 20.79 15.48
C GLY A 420 29.25 20.67 14.02
N GLY A 421 27.94 20.72 13.76
CA GLY A 421 27.37 20.71 12.44
C GLY A 421 27.68 21.96 11.61
N ASN A 422 27.38 21.92 10.32
CA ASN A 422 27.69 22.98 9.36
C ASN A 422 26.60 24.09 9.37
N ALA A 423 27.00 25.33 9.68
CA ALA A 423 26.07 26.47 9.80
C ALA A 423 25.44 26.88 8.45
N GLU A 424 26.15 26.70 7.35
CA GLU A 424 25.65 27.03 6.01
C GLU A 424 24.54 26.04 5.61
N THR A 425 24.76 24.74 5.84
CA THR A 425 23.76 23.70 5.61
C THR A 425 22.50 23.95 6.43
N GLU A 426 22.63 24.27 7.74
CA GLU A 426 21.48 24.50 8.60
C GLU A 426 20.68 25.76 8.19
N ARG A 427 21.36 26.79 7.73
CA ARG A 427 20.71 28.00 7.19
C ARG A 427 19.97 27.65 5.90
N HIS A 428 20.59 26.92 4.99
CA HIS A 428 19.99 26.48 3.74
C HIS A 428 18.70 25.69 3.95
N ILE A 429 18.70 24.74 4.89
CA ILE A 429 17.48 23.97 5.24
C ILE A 429 16.35 24.88 5.70
N ILE A 430 16.65 25.88 6.55
CA ILE A 430 15.64 26.82 7.03
C ILE A 430 15.12 27.69 5.88
N ASP A 431 15.99 28.13 4.97
CA ASP A 431 15.62 28.93 3.81
C ASP A 431 14.72 28.13 2.87
N VAL A 432 15.02 26.85 2.61
CA VAL A 432 14.16 25.97 1.78
C VAL A 432 12.79 25.75 2.43
N TRP A 433 12.71 25.55 3.76
CA TRP A 433 11.43 25.46 4.45
C TRP A 433 10.63 26.76 4.38
N ARG A 434 11.29 27.94 4.54
CA ARG A 434 10.64 29.23 4.36
C ARG A 434 10.06 29.36 2.94
N ASP A 435 10.86 29.06 1.92
CA ASP A 435 10.48 29.19 0.53
C ASP A 435 9.36 28.19 0.16
N PHE A 436 9.38 26.99 0.73
CA PHE A 436 8.28 26.03 0.64
C PHE A 436 6.96 26.64 1.16
N TYR A 437 6.93 27.20 2.35
CA TYR A 437 5.72 27.78 2.91
C TYR A 437 5.27 29.06 2.20
N LEU A 438 6.19 29.90 1.74
CA LEU A 438 5.83 31.04 0.89
C LEU A 438 5.18 30.59 -0.41
N GLY A 439 5.73 29.57 -1.06
CA GLY A 439 5.13 28.96 -2.24
C GLY A 439 3.78 28.30 -1.95
N ALA A 440 3.63 27.65 -0.81
CA ALA A 440 2.37 27.03 -0.39
C ALA A 440 1.28 28.08 -0.12
N ILE A 441 1.59 29.18 0.55
CA ILE A 441 0.67 30.29 0.82
C ILE A 441 0.20 30.94 -0.49
N ALA A 442 1.12 31.15 -1.44
CA ALA A 442 0.78 31.70 -2.75
C ALA A 442 -0.23 30.87 -3.54
N ARG A 443 -0.40 29.58 -3.17
CA ARG A 443 -1.36 28.66 -3.81
C ARG A 443 -2.70 28.55 -3.08
N ILE A 444 -2.90 29.17 -1.93
CA ILE A 444 -4.17 29.14 -1.18
C ILE A 444 -5.38 29.59 -2.04
N PRO A 445 -5.27 30.61 -2.94
CA PRO A 445 -6.38 30.99 -3.80
C PRO A 445 -6.93 29.88 -4.72
N GLU A 446 -6.17 28.80 -4.96
CA GLU A 446 -6.65 27.63 -5.74
C GLU A 446 -7.85 26.92 -5.10
N ILE A 447 -8.03 27.08 -3.79
CA ILE A 447 -9.15 26.51 -3.04
C ILE A 447 -10.46 27.19 -3.44
N ALA A 448 -10.42 28.47 -3.75
CA ALA A 448 -11.62 29.26 -4.05
C ALA A 448 -12.38 28.76 -5.27
N VAL A 449 -13.71 28.71 -5.17
CA VAL A 449 -14.62 28.45 -6.31
C VAL A 449 -14.98 29.73 -7.04
N GLY A 450 -15.02 30.85 -6.37
CA GLY A 450 -15.32 32.18 -6.89
C GLY A 450 -14.22 33.19 -6.58
N PRO A 451 -14.42 34.47 -6.93
CA PRO A 451 -13.48 35.53 -6.55
C PRO A 451 -13.37 35.61 -5.02
N VAL A 452 -12.13 35.62 -4.54
CA VAL A 452 -11.80 35.81 -3.11
C VAL A 452 -10.68 36.83 -3.03
N ASP A 453 -10.96 37.97 -2.43
CA ASP A 453 -9.93 38.91 -1.98
C ASP A 453 -9.29 38.30 -0.71
N VAL A 454 -8.08 37.78 -0.84
CA VAL A 454 -7.28 37.15 0.22
C VAL A 454 -6.16 38.08 0.63
#